data_239b1c870142771d7d018b7faff53f54
#
_entry.id   239b1c870142771d7d018b7faff53f54
#
_cell.length_a   1.000
_cell.length_b   1.000
_cell.length_c   1.000
_cell.angle_alpha   90.00
_cell.angle_beta   90.00
_cell.angle_gamma   90.00
#
_symmetry.space_group_name_H-M   'P 1'
#
loop_
_entity.id
_entity.type
_entity.pdbx_description
1 polymer ?
#
loop_
_entity_poly.entity_id
_entity_poly.type
_entity_poly.pdbx_seq_one_letter_code
_entity_poly.pdbx_strand_id
1 'polypeptide(L)'
;PGLLSVTAKPQLALNWDLGDDRNLDRINVRVPAADFARAITAEVGPLATASATLAGQPTINSIDDISIDGTHLALIFDAGSLTKGQPTTIVETTETGLKVGRIGAISQAQLAEVTPDISRIGN
;
A
#
# COMPACT_ATOMS: atom_id res chain seq x y z
N PRO A 1 0.40 12.34 0.79
CA PRO A 1 1.01 11.27 -0.01
C PRO A 1 2.32 10.80 0.60
N GLY A 2 2.61 9.49 0.50
CA GLY A 2 3.84 8.98 1.07
C GLY A 2 3.83 7.52 1.49
N LEU A 3 4.44 7.26 2.63
CA LEU A 3 4.70 5.91 3.15
C LEU A 3 3.68 5.49 4.23
N LEU A 4 2.46 6.02 4.16
CA LEU A 4 1.31 5.59 4.96
C LEU A 4 0.33 4.81 4.09
N SER A 5 -0.10 3.67 4.59
CA SER A 5 -1.22 2.90 4.05
C SER A 5 -2.33 2.83 5.10
N VAL A 6 -3.57 2.90 4.67
CA VAL A 6 -4.74 2.81 5.54
C VAL A 6 -5.59 1.63 5.12
N THR A 7 -5.87 0.73 6.05
CA THR A 7 -6.82 -0.38 5.84
C THR A 7 -8.16 0.00 6.44
N ALA A 8 -9.20 -0.03 5.61
CA ALA A 8 -10.56 0.37 6.00
C ALA A 8 -11.61 -0.53 5.35
N LYS A 9 -12.81 -0.55 5.93
CA LYS A 9 -13.97 -1.12 5.26
C LYS A 9 -14.37 -0.21 4.09
N PRO A 10 -14.60 -0.76 2.90
CA PRO A 10 -15.14 0.02 1.79
C PRO A 10 -16.58 0.42 2.08
N GLN A 11 -17.05 1.47 1.42
CA GLN A 11 -18.47 1.79 1.43
C GLN A 11 -19.26 0.70 0.69
N LEU A 12 -20.51 0.50 1.08
CA LEU A 12 -21.40 -0.53 0.51
C LEU A 12 -21.58 -0.46 -1.03
N ALA A 13 -21.29 0.69 -1.63
CA ALA A 13 -21.38 0.90 -3.07
C ALA A 13 -20.13 0.48 -3.86
N LEU A 14 -19.09 -0.02 -3.22
CA LEU A 14 -17.87 -0.46 -3.89
C LEU A 14 -18.07 -1.88 -4.44
N ASN A 15 -18.30 -1.98 -5.74
CA ASN A 15 -18.55 -3.25 -6.45
C ASN A 15 -17.24 -3.82 -7.06
N TRP A 16 -16.11 -3.65 -6.41
CA TRP A 16 -14.85 -4.19 -6.90
C TRP A 16 -14.70 -5.65 -6.45
N ASP A 17 -14.27 -6.49 -7.38
CA ASP A 17 -13.71 -7.78 -7.03
C ASP A 17 -12.30 -7.53 -6.44
N LEU A 18 -12.19 -7.73 -5.15
CA LEU A 18 -10.93 -7.53 -4.43
C LEU A 18 -10.00 -8.75 -4.52
N GLY A 19 -10.43 -9.82 -5.22
CA GLY A 19 -9.66 -11.07 -5.31
C GLY A 19 -9.42 -11.73 -3.95
N ASP A 20 -10.29 -11.49 -2.99
CA ASP A 20 -10.12 -11.93 -1.60
C ASP A 20 -10.99 -13.14 -1.29
N ASP A 21 -10.45 -14.32 -1.48
CA ASP A 21 -11.11 -15.58 -1.12
C ASP A 21 -11.46 -15.68 0.38
N ARG A 22 -10.78 -14.89 1.22
CA ARG A 22 -11.03 -14.84 2.67
C ARG A 22 -12.16 -13.90 3.06
N ASN A 23 -12.69 -13.14 2.11
CA ASN A 23 -13.78 -12.19 2.30
C ASN A 23 -13.55 -11.21 3.48
N LEU A 24 -12.35 -10.63 3.52
CA LEU A 24 -11.92 -9.77 4.63
C LEU A 24 -12.69 -8.45 4.73
N ASP A 25 -13.54 -8.15 3.76
CA ASP A 25 -14.37 -6.94 3.69
C ASP A 25 -13.58 -5.62 3.87
N ARG A 26 -12.28 -5.63 3.58
CA ARG A 26 -11.37 -4.49 3.79
C ARG A 26 -10.50 -4.23 2.59
N ILE A 27 -10.21 -2.97 2.38
CA ILE A 27 -9.24 -2.52 1.37
C ILE A 27 -8.08 -1.80 2.04
N ASN A 28 -6.89 -1.97 1.48
CA ASN A 28 -5.71 -1.19 1.85
C ASN A 28 -5.48 -0.12 0.79
N VAL A 29 -5.52 1.13 1.19
CA VAL A 29 -5.36 2.28 0.29
C VAL A 29 -4.11 3.08 0.63
N ARG A 30 -3.47 3.61 -0.40
CA ARG A 30 -2.30 4.47 -0.28
C ARG A 30 -2.33 5.56 -1.33
N VAL A 31 -1.92 6.77 -0.96
CA VAL A 31 -1.61 7.85 -1.89
C VAL A 31 -0.09 7.92 -2.03
N PRO A 32 0.49 7.51 -3.16
CA PRO A 32 1.95 7.50 -3.35
C PRO A 32 2.51 8.92 -3.42
N ALA A 33 3.79 9.07 -3.05
CA ALA A 33 4.50 10.35 -3.19
C ALA A 33 4.98 10.60 -4.64
N ALA A 34 5.14 9.55 -5.44
CA ALA A 34 5.60 9.64 -6.82
C ALA A 34 4.60 10.42 -7.69
N ASP A 35 5.06 11.51 -8.31
CA ASP A 35 4.24 12.37 -9.16
C ASP A 35 3.62 11.62 -10.33
N PHE A 36 4.39 10.74 -10.95
CA PHE A 36 3.93 9.90 -12.05
C PHE A 36 2.72 9.03 -11.63
N ALA A 37 2.81 8.36 -10.49
CA ALA A 37 1.72 7.51 -10.01
C ALA A 37 0.46 8.34 -9.66
N ARG A 38 0.64 9.56 -9.12
CA ARG A 38 -0.48 10.47 -8.85
C ARG A 38 -1.10 11.00 -10.13
N ALA A 39 -0.29 11.32 -11.15
CA ALA A 39 -0.81 11.78 -12.43
C ALA A 39 -1.67 10.70 -13.10
N ILE A 40 -1.19 9.44 -13.14
CA ILE A 40 -1.99 8.35 -13.69
C ILE A 40 -3.30 8.18 -12.92
N THR A 41 -3.25 8.12 -11.59
CA THR A 41 -4.47 7.91 -10.80
C THR A 41 -5.44 9.10 -10.88
N ALA A 42 -4.98 10.29 -11.19
CA ALA A 42 -5.85 11.44 -11.46
C ALA A 42 -6.64 11.29 -12.77
N GLU A 43 -6.07 10.63 -13.77
CA GLU A 43 -6.70 10.41 -15.06
C GLU A 43 -7.61 9.18 -15.10
N VAL A 44 -7.16 8.08 -14.52
CA VAL A 44 -7.85 6.78 -14.64
C VAL A 44 -8.57 6.33 -13.37
N GLY A 45 -8.42 7.05 -12.27
CA GLY A 45 -8.95 6.65 -10.97
C GLY A 45 -8.01 5.72 -10.19
N PRO A 46 -8.51 5.09 -9.13
CA PRO A 46 -7.73 4.18 -8.30
C PRO A 46 -7.22 2.97 -9.09
N LEU A 47 -6.01 2.52 -8.75
CA LEU A 47 -5.38 1.35 -9.35
C LEU A 47 -5.20 0.24 -8.31
N ALA A 48 -5.51 -0.99 -8.69
CA ALA A 48 -5.07 -2.16 -7.93
C ALA A 48 -3.56 -2.32 -8.10
N THR A 49 -2.85 -2.51 -6.99
CA THR A 49 -1.40 -2.63 -7.00
C THR A 49 -0.93 -3.86 -6.23
N ALA A 50 0.10 -4.49 -6.75
CA ALA A 50 0.79 -5.59 -6.10
C ALA A 50 2.30 -5.37 -6.17
N SER A 51 3.05 -6.07 -5.32
CA SER A 51 4.50 -6.10 -5.42
C SER A 51 4.92 -6.93 -6.64
N ALA A 52 5.94 -6.45 -7.36
CA ALA A 52 6.60 -7.23 -8.41
C ALA A 52 7.56 -8.31 -7.84
N THR A 53 7.56 -8.48 -6.53
CA THR A 53 8.39 -9.45 -5.82
C THR A 53 7.55 -10.66 -5.41
N LEU A 54 8.08 -11.85 -5.58
CA LEU A 54 7.43 -13.07 -5.06
C LEU A 54 7.35 -13.02 -3.53
N ALA A 55 6.31 -13.65 -2.98
CA ALA A 55 6.10 -13.69 -1.54
C ALA A 55 7.32 -14.28 -0.80
N GLY A 56 7.77 -13.60 0.23
CA GLY A 56 8.94 -14.02 1.02
C GLY A 56 10.30 -13.63 0.45
N GLN A 57 10.35 -13.03 -0.73
CA GLN A 57 11.60 -12.56 -1.33
C GLN A 57 11.88 -11.08 -0.98
N PRO A 58 13.15 -10.65 -0.98
CA PRO A 58 13.50 -9.26 -0.79
C PRO A 58 12.86 -8.36 -1.86
N THR A 59 12.47 -7.15 -1.48
CA THR A 59 11.94 -6.18 -2.42
C THR A 59 13.00 -5.82 -3.48
N ILE A 60 12.63 -5.92 -4.74
CA ILE A 60 13.47 -5.55 -5.88
C ILE A 60 13.53 -4.01 -6.02
N ASN A 61 14.66 -3.52 -6.52
CA ASN A 61 14.92 -2.09 -6.68
C ASN A 61 15.19 -1.68 -8.14
N SER A 62 15.37 -2.64 -9.02
CA SER A 62 15.63 -2.42 -10.45
C SER A 62 14.69 -3.28 -11.29
N ILE A 63 14.39 -2.80 -12.49
CA ILE A 63 13.65 -3.58 -13.48
C ILE A 63 14.39 -4.86 -13.86
N ASP A 64 15.71 -4.86 -13.83
CA ASP A 64 16.55 -6.01 -14.16
C ASP A 64 16.35 -7.18 -13.19
N ASP A 65 15.87 -6.90 -11.98
CA ASP A 65 15.59 -7.89 -10.94
C ASP A 65 14.17 -8.48 -11.03
N ILE A 66 13.35 -7.99 -11.96
CA ILE A 66 11.97 -8.48 -12.14
C ILE A 66 11.98 -9.84 -12.82
N SER A 67 11.51 -10.86 -12.11
CA SER A 67 11.35 -12.23 -12.63
C SER A 67 9.94 -12.56 -13.13
N ILE A 68 9.14 -11.54 -13.44
CA ILE A 68 7.80 -11.73 -14.00
C ILE A 68 7.93 -12.04 -15.48
N ASP A 69 7.25 -13.09 -15.91
CA ASP A 69 7.15 -13.42 -17.34
C ASP A 69 6.54 -12.22 -18.11
N GLY A 70 7.32 -11.65 -19.01
CA GLY A 70 6.95 -10.49 -19.82
C GLY A 70 5.69 -10.68 -20.67
N THR A 71 5.23 -11.92 -20.86
CA THR A 71 3.99 -12.21 -21.61
C THR A 71 2.72 -11.68 -20.91
N HIS A 72 2.81 -11.40 -19.61
CA HIS A 72 1.70 -10.86 -18.81
C HIS A 72 1.80 -9.37 -18.55
N LEU A 73 2.81 -8.69 -19.10
CA LEU A 73 3.01 -7.24 -18.93
C LEU A 73 2.62 -6.52 -20.21
N ALA A 74 1.64 -5.63 -20.12
CA ALA A 74 1.26 -4.78 -21.24
C ALA A 74 2.22 -3.60 -21.43
N LEU A 75 2.65 -2.99 -20.32
CA LEU A 75 3.54 -1.82 -20.30
C LEU A 75 4.47 -1.86 -19.08
N ILE A 76 5.64 -1.29 -19.24
CA ILE A 76 6.61 -1.07 -18.17
C ILE A 76 7.01 0.39 -18.18
N PHE A 77 6.91 1.03 -17.03
CA PHE A 77 7.40 2.39 -16.81
C PHE A 77 8.63 2.31 -15.92
N ASP A 78 9.79 2.41 -16.54
CA ASP A 78 11.07 2.34 -15.84
C ASP A 78 11.50 3.74 -15.39
N ALA A 79 11.65 3.92 -14.09
CA ALA A 79 12.17 5.14 -13.48
C ALA A 79 13.61 4.99 -13.01
N GLY A 80 14.30 3.95 -13.46
CA GLY A 80 15.64 3.58 -13.01
C GLY A 80 15.63 2.87 -11.66
N SER A 81 16.83 2.71 -11.09
CA SER A 81 16.99 2.02 -9.81
C SER A 81 16.38 2.81 -8.66
N LEU A 82 15.53 2.15 -7.89
CA LEU A 82 14.88 2.74 -6.71
C LEU A 82 15.83 2.69 -5.50
N THR A 83 15.83 3.75 -4.72
CA THR A 83 16.50 3.74 -3.42
C THR A 83 15.80 2.74 -2.50
N LYS A 84 16.56 1.85 -1.87
CA LYS A 84 16.04 0.89 -0.91
C LYS A 84 15.39 1.63 0.26
N GLY A 85 14.07 1.58 0.33
CA GLY A 85 13.28 2.29 1.33
C GLY A 85 12.71 1.36 2.41
N GLN A 86 12.24 1.96 3.49
CA GLN A 86 11.47 1.25 4.49
C GLN A 86 10.06 0.95 3.95
N PRO A 87 9.42 -0.15 4.38
CA PRO A 87 8.04 -0.43 4.03
C PRO A 87 7.10 0.66 4.57
N THR A 88 5.90 0.72 4.04
CA THR A 88 4.87 1.63 4.56
C THR A 88 4.46 1.26 5.98
N THR A 89 4.14 2.28 6.77
CA THR A 89 3.37 2.08 8.01
C THR A 89 1.92 1.84 7.63
N ILE A 90 1.29 0.85 8.26
CA ILE A 90 -0.12 0.49 8.03
C ILE A 90 -0.92 0.87 9.27
N VAL A 91 -1.96 1.66 9.04
CA VAL A 91 -2.97 2.01 10.03
C VAL A 91 -4.29 1.36 9.63
N GLU A 92 -5.01 0.81 10.58
CA GLU A 92 -6.31 0.17 10.37
C GLU A 92 -7.41 0.96 11.07
N THR A 93 -8.51 1.18 10.37
CA THR A 93 -9.72 1.70 10.99
C THR A 93 -10.44 0.57 11.70
N THR A 94 -10.90 0.82 12.92
CA THR A 94 -11.69 -0.13 13.71
C THR A 94 -12.94 0.57 14.24
N GLU A 95 -13.85 -0.18 14.84
CA GLU A 95 -15.06 0.40 15.46
C GLU A 95 -14.73 1.34 16.64
N THR A 96 -13.57 1.10 17.28
CA THR A 96 -13.13 1.87 18.45
C THR A 96 -12.08 2.93 18.12
N GLY A 97 -11.77 3.17 16.86
CA GLY A 97 -10.79 4.16 16.43
C GLY A 97 -9.71 3.62 15.49
N LEU A 98 -8.51 4.17 15.57
CA LEU A 98 -7.39 3.79 14.72
C LEU A 98 -6.40 2.90 15.47
N LYS A 99 -5.90 1.89 14.77
CA LYS A 99 -4.84 1.00 15.28
C LYS A 99 -3.68 0.92 14.29
N VAL A 100 -2.48 0.74 14.82
CA VAL A 100 -1.29 0.50 14.00
C VAL A 100 -1.18 -1.00 13.71
N GLY A 101 -1.35 -1.38 12.46
CA GLY A 101 -1.17 -2.77 11.99
C GLY A 101 0.30 -3.14 11.79
N ARG A 102 1.08 -2.22 11.25
CA ARG A 102 2.52 -2.40 11.01
C ARG A 102 3.24 -1.06 11.09
N ILE A 103 4.34 -1.03 11.86
CA ILE A 103 5.28 0.10 11.82
C ILE A 103 6.24 -0.09 10.63
N GLY A 104 6.41 0.97 9.86
CA GLY A 104 7.35 1.09 8.76
C GLY A 104 8.07 2.43 8.82
N ALA A 105 8.07 3.16 7.73
CA ALA A 105 8.77 4.44 7.61
C ALA A 105 8.24 5.55 8.54
N ILE A 106 6.99 5.46 8.97
CA ILE A 106 6.38 6.41 9.91
C ILE A 106 6.32 5.72 11.27
N SER A 107 6.96 6.31 12.27
CA SER A 107 6.99 5.79 13.63
C SER A 107 5.64 5.99 14.35
N GLN A 108 5.43 5.22 15.41
CA GLN A 108 4.24 5.40 16.25
C GLN A 108 4.19 6.80 16.91
N ALA A 109 5.35 7.35 17.28
CA ALA A 109 5.43 8.69 17.84
C ALA A 109 4.94 9.76 16.87
N GLN A 110 5.37 9.68 15.60
CA GLN A 110 4.89 10.58 14.54
C GLN A 110 3.38 10.43 14.27
N LEU A 111 2.84 9.21 14.35
CA LEU A 111 1.39 9.01 14.24
C LEU A 111 0.65 9.63 15.42
N ALA A 112 1.17 9.49 16.64
CA ALA A 112 0.57 10.02 17.84
C ALA A 112 0.53 11.57 17.88
N GLU A 113 1.43 12.25 17.17
CA GLU A 113 1.37 13.71 17.00
C GLU A 113 0.09 14.18 16.30
N VAL A 114 -0.43 13.36 15.37
CA VAL A 114 -1.64 13.66 14.59
C VAL A 114 -2.87 12.98 15.18
N THR A 115 -2.69 11.80 15.77
CA THR A 115 -3.77 10.99 16.35
C THR A 115 -3.30 10.44 17.70
N PRO A 116 -3.46 11.22 18.78
CA PRO A 116 -2.96 10.84 20.11
C PRO A 116 -3.49 9.51 20.63
N ASP A 117 -4.72 9.17 20.26
CA ASP A 117 -5.40 7.96 20.72
C ASP A 117 -5.08 6.71 19.89
N ILE A 118 -4.11 6.79 18.97
CA ILE A 118 -3.76 5.65 18.12
C ILE A 118 -3.12 4.53 18.95
N SER A 119 -3.74 3.37 18.94
CA SER A 119 -3.24 2.18 19.64
C SER A 119 -2.54 1.22 18.70
N ARG A 120 -1.63 0.39 19.23
CA ARG A 120 -1.03 -0.70 18.47
C ARG A 120 -1.96 -1.92 18.45
N ILE A 121 -2.10 -2.58 17.30
CA ILE A 121 -2.81 -3.86 17.24
C ILE A 121 -1.94 -4.89 17.97
N GLY A 122 -2.51 -5.36 19.07
CA GLY A 122 -2.15 -6.55 19.81
C GLY A 122 -0.68 -6.78 20.18
N ASN A 123 -0.47 -7.00 21.42
CA ASN A 123 0.49 -8.03 21.88
C ASN A 123 -0.21 -9.37 21.82
#